data_c58594ec9187804083935e6e9d0e1995
#
_entry.id   c58594ec9187804083935e6e9d0e1995
#
_cell.length_a   1.000
_cell.length_b   1.000
_cell.length_c   1.000
_cell.angle_alpha   90.00
_cell.angle_beta   90.00
_cell.angle_gamma   90.00
#
_symmetry.space_group_name_H-M   'P 1'
#
loop_
_entity.id
_entity.type
_entity.pdbx_description
1 polymer ?
#
loop_
_entity_poly.entity_id
_entity_poly.type
_entity_poly.pdbx_seq_one_letter_code
_entity_poly.pdbx_strand_id
1 'polypeptide(L)'
;HCDLTKPEKEYIPFASVSDICKFNSITCVAPTKAFNLAGIQTAAVIIPDENIRHRVNRGLNTDEVAEPNVFAAIAPVAAFEYGSIWLNKLRNYLWENRMYAEDYIKTKIPDVSAVKAEATYLLWIDCRQVIGNSSELCRFLRKETGLYLSDGKEYRNGEGFLRMNPVSIFFSI
;
A
#
# COMPACT_ATOMS: atom_id res chain seq x y z
N HIS A 1 2.45 3.02 1.08
CA HIS A 1 1.27 3.57 0.38
C HIS A 1 0.95 5.00 0.86
N CYS A 2 1.98 5.78 1.23
CA CYS A 2 1.83 7.10 1.87
C CYS A 2 0.95 8.09 1.07
N ASP A 3 1.01 8.06 -0.26
CA ASP A 3 0.23 8.95 -1.11
C ASP A 3 -1.20 8.46 -1.40
N LEU A 4 -1.53 7.22 -1.00
CA LEU A 4 -2.84 6.60 -1.22
C LEU A 4 -3.70 6.69 0.03
N THR A 5 -3.87 7.92 0.51
CA THR A 5 -4.75 8.24 1.64
C THR A 5 -6.16 8.53 1.15
N LYS A 6 -7.13 8.52 2.07
CA LYS A 6 -8.46 9.07 1.85
C LYS A 6 -8.34 10.48 1.26
N PRO A 7 -9.18 10.88 0.28
CA PRO A 7 -9.06 12.18 -0.42
C PRO A 7 -8.85 13.41 0.47
N GLU A 8 -9.52 13.50 1.62
CA GLU A 8 -9.39 14.64 2.55
C GLU A 8 -8.28 14.46 3.60
N LYS A 9 -7.51 13.36 3.52
CA LYS A 9 -6.45 13.05 4.49
C LYS A 9 -5.08 13.23 3.87
N GLU A 10 -4.17 13.79 4.65
CA GLU A 10 -2.78 13.91 4.27
C GLU A 10 -1.93 12.92 5.07
N TYR A 11 -0.91 12.40 4.42
CA TYR A 11 0.12 11.60 5.09
C TYR A 11 1.09 12.54 5.81
N ILE A 12 1.36 12.25 7.07
CA ILE A 12 2.37 12.98 7.87
C ILE A 12 3.63 12.14 7.94
N PRO A 13 4.71 12.50 7.25
CA PRO A 13 5.98 11.80 7.33
C PRO A 13 6.56 11.87 8.75
N PHE A 14 7.09 10.76 9.25
CA PHE A 14 7.72 10.72 10.57
C PHE A 14 8.81 11.81 10.72
N ALA A 15 9.61 12.02 9.68
CA ALA A 15 10.67 13.02 9.65
C ALA A 15 10.17 14.48 9.76
N SER A 16 8.88 14.73 9.54
CA SER A 16 8.29 16.08 9.62
C SER A 16 7.72 16.43 11.02
N VAL A 17 7.67 15.46 11.92
CA VAL A 17 7.03 15.63 13.24
C VAL A 17 7.86 16.54 14.16
N SER A 18 9.19 16.40 14.16
CA SER A 18 10.12 17.23 14.93
C SER A 18 11.54 17.11 14.40
N ASP A 19 12.45 18.00 14.85
CA ASP A 19 13.86 17.90 14.49
C ASP A 19 14.50 16.62 15.05
N ILE A 20 14.07 16.13 16.21
CA ILE A 20 14.52 14.85 16.74
C ILE A 20 14.13 13.72 15.80
N CYS A 21 12.88 13.67 15.32
CA CYS A 21 12.41 12.68 14.38
C CYS A 21 13.15 12.79 13.03
N LYS A 22 13.36 14.03 12.56
CA LYS A 22 14.05 14.32 11.31
C LYS A 22 15.48 13.78 11.29
N PHE A 23 16.28 14.09 12.30
CA PHE A 23 17.69 13.70 12.34
C PHE A 23 17.94 12.26 12.81
N ASN A 24 16.91 11.58 13.34
CA ASN A 24 16.97 10.17 13.72
C ASN A 24 16.15 9.25 12.78
N SER A 25 15.96 9.65 11.52
CA SER A 25 15.17 8.88 10.57
C SER A 25 15.93 8.55 9.28
N ILE A 26 15.56 7.41 8.70
CA ILE A 26 15.89 7.00 7.34
C ILE A 26 14.54 6.80 6.65
N THR A 27 14.24 7.65 5.66
CA THR A 27 12.98 7.60 4.94
C THR A 27 13.21 7.04 3.54
N CYS A 28 12.53 5.94 3.20
CA CYS A 28 12.53 5.38 1.85
C CYS A 28 11.26 5.80 1.12
N VAL A 29 11.40 6.41 -0.05
CA VAL A 29 10.29 6.88 -0.89
C VAL A 29 10.40 6.24 -2.26
N ALA A 30 9.28 5.70 -2.75
CA ALA A 30 9.23 5.07 -4.06
C ALA A 30 7.90 5.36 -4.77
N PRO A 31 7.89 5.58 -6.09
CA PRO A 31 6.68 5.82 -6.87
C PRO A 31 5.88 4.54 -7.15
N THR A 32 6.38 3.40 -6.69
CA THR A 32 5.94 2.05 -7.06
C THR A 32 4.44 1.82 -6.87
N LYS A 33 3.88 2.30 -5.78
CA LYS A 33 2.46 2.07 -5.44
C LYS A 33 1.57 3.22 -5.85
N ALA A 34 1.97 4.46 -5.56
CA ALA A 34 1.19 5.64 -5.88
C ALA A 34 1.05 5.86 -7.40
N PHE A 35 2.07 5.54 -8.17
CA PHE A 35 2.11 5.76 -9.61
C PHE A 35 2.20 4.48 -10.46
N ASN A 36 1.99 3.32 -9.84
CA ASN A 36 2.06 2.02 -10.52
C ASN A 36 3.38 1.78 -11.29
N LEU A 37 4.51 2.21 -10.72
CA LEU A 37 5.84 2.15 -11.32
C LEU A 37 6.73 1.07 -10.68
N ALA A 38 6.16 -0.04 -10.23
CA ALA A 38 6.91 -1.11 -9.57
C ALA A 38 8.00 -1.73 -10.48
N GLY A 39 7.75 -1.79 -11.79
CA GLY A 39 8.71 -2.32 -12.77
C GLY A 39 9.98 -1.49 -12.93
N ILE A 40 10.00 -0.24 -12.48
CA ILE A 40 11.19 0.62 -12.49
C ILE A 40 12.18 0.24 -11.39
N GLN A 41 11.75 -0.47 -10.35
CA GLN A 41 12.60 -1.00 -9.28
C GLN A 41 13.53 0.06 -8.66
N THR A 42 12.97 1.20 -8.29
CA THR A 42 13.73 2.32 -7.73
C THR A 42 13.10 2.88 -6.47
N ALA A 43 13.94 3.37 -5.58
CA ALA A 43 13.54 4.14 -4.40
C ALA A 43 14.58 5.21 -4.09
N ALA A 44 14.14 6.33 -3.53
CA ALA A 44 15.01 7.34 -2.94
C ALA A 44 15.13 7.11 -1.43
N VAL A 45 16.35 7.22 -0.90
CA VAL A 45 16.63 7.14 0.54
C VAL A 45 16.99 8.54 1.03
N ILE A 46 16.14 9.10 1.87
CA ILE A 46 16.27 10.46 2.41
C ILE A 46 16.78 10.36 3.85
N ILE A 47 17.95 10.93 4.10
CA ILE A 47 18.62 10.90 5.41
C ILE A 47 19.16 12.29 5.72
N PRO A 48 18.55 13.05 6.61
CA PRO A 48 19.01 14.40 6.99
C PRO A 48 20.34 14.39 7.73
N ASP A 49 20.55 13.44 8.64
CA ASP A 49 21.82 13.32 9.38
C ASP A 49 22.96 12.85 8.46
N GLU A 50 24.04 13.64 8.45
CA GLU A 50 25.17 13.42 7.53
C GLU A 50 25.95 12.14 7.85
N ASN A 51 26.14 11.82 9.12
CA ASN A 51 26.90 10.63 9.52
C ASN A 51 26.12 9.35 9.17
N ILE A 52 24.80 9.35 9.43
CA ILE A 52 23.93 8.23 9.07
C ILE A 52 23.89 8.10 7.55
N ARG A 53 23.71 9.21 6.82
CA ARG A 53 23.70 9.23 5.36
C ARG A 53 24.97 8.66 4.75
N HIS A 54 26.15 9.07 5.27
CA HIS A 54 27.44 8.54 4.80
C HIS A 54 27.55 7.03 5.01
N ARG A 55 27.16 6.53 6.18
CA ARG A 55 27.18 5.08 6.49
C ARG A 55 26.25 4.28 5.60
N VAL A 56 25.03 4.76 5.39
CA VAL A 56 24.03 4.10 4.53
C VAL A 56 24.51 4.11 3.08
N ASN A 57 24.99 5.23 2.57
CA ASN A 57 25.50 5.33 1.21
C ASN A 57 26.67 4.36 0.97
N ARG A 58 27.58 4.26 1.94
CA ARG A 58 28.68 3.30 1.87
C ARG A 58 28.18 1.84 1.86
N GLY A 59 27.17 1.52 2.68
CA GLY A 59 26.55 0.19 2.67
C GLY A 59 25.92 -0.15 1.32
N LEU A 60 25.11 0.74 0.77
CA LEU A 60 24.45 0.55 -0.53
C LEU A 60 25.48 0.33 -1.67
N ASN A 61 26.61 1.07 -1.65
CA ASN A 61 27.68 0.88 -2.63
C ASN A 61 28.44 -0.45 -2.42
N THR A 62 28.63 -0.85 -1.17
CA THR A 62 29.31 -2.14 -0.86
C THR A 62 28.47 -3.33 -1.33
N ASP A 63 27.14 -3.22 -1.21
CA ASP A 63 26.21 -4.26 -1.65
C ASP A 63 25.83 -4.16 -3.14
N GLU A 64 26.45 -3.21 -3.88
CA GLU A 64 26.24 -2.97 -5.31
C GLU A 64 24.77 -2.69 -5.70
N VAL A 65 23.99 -2.09 -4.79
CA VAL A 65 22.58 -1.75 -5.00
C VAL A 65 22.32 -0.25 -5.16
N ALA A 66 23.39 0.56 -5.21
CA ALA A 66 23.28 2.02 -5.34
C ALA A 66 23.07 2.49 -6.77
N GLU A 67 23.31 1.65 -7.77
CA GLU A 67 23.23 2.04 -9.19
C GLU A 67 21.80 1.84 -9.75
N PRO A 68 21.11 2.96 -10.09
CA PRO A 68 19.79 2.87 -10.64
C PRO A 68 19.83 2.48 -12.14
N ASN A 69 18.78 1.82 -12.61
CA ASN A 69 18.59 1.61 -14.04
C ASN A 69 18.33 2.93 -14.80
N VAL A 70 18.41 2.91 -16.14
CA VAL A 70 18.29 4.10 -17.00
C VAL A 70 17.02 4.93 -16.74
N PHE A 71 15.90 4.31 -16.42
CA PHE A 71 14.61 5.00 -16.21
C PHE A 71 14.38 5.38 -14.74
N ALA A 72 15.21 4.90 -13.84
CA ALA A 72 15.00 5.02 -12.40
C ALA A 72 15.11 6.46 -11.86
N ALA A 73 15.78 7.36 -12.55
CA ALA A 73 15.82 8.78 -12.21
C ALA A 73 14.68 9.55 -12.90
N ILE A 74 14.48 9.32 -14.20
CA ILE A 74 13.54 10.11 -15.02
C ILE A 74 12.08 9.80 -14.66
N ALA A 75 11.71 8.53 -14.53
CA ALA A 75 10.33 8.15 -14.27
C ALA A 75 9.79 8.59 -12.90
N PRO A 76 10.53 8.43 -11.76
CA PRO A 76 10.11 8.99 -10.48
C PRO A 76 9.99 10.51 -10.48
N VAL A 77 10.95 11.22 -11.07
CA VAL A 77 10.91 12.69 -11.17
C VAL A 77 9.64 13.11 -11.91
N ALA A 78 9.38 12.56 -13.09
CA ALA A 78 8.16 12.85 -13.85
C ALA A 78 6.88 12.53 -13.07
N ALA A 79 6.84 11.40 -12.36
CA ALA A 79 5.69 11.01 -11.55
C ALA A 79 5.42 12.01 -10.40
N PHE A 80 6.45 12.39 -9.65
CA PHE A 80 6.29 13.29 -8.51
C PHE A 80 6.06 14.75 -8.93
N GLU A 81 6.67 15.21 -10.02
CA GLU A 81 6.49 16.59 -10.49
C GLU A 81 5.17 16.82 -11.24
N TYR A 82 4.74 15.84 -12.06
CA TYR A 82 3.60 16.05 -12.98
C TYR A 82 2.41 15.14 -12.69
N GLY A 83 2.57 14.15 -11.81
CA GLY A 83 1.56 13.13 -11.56
C GLY A 83 0.43 13.50 -10.61
N SER A 84 0.42 14.70 -10.02
CA SER A 84 -0.54 15.09 -8.97
C SER A 84 -2.01 14.99 -9.39
N ILE A 85 -2.35 15.42 -10.61
CA ILE A 85 -3.71 15.36 -11.14
C ILE A 85 -4.16 13.91 -11.29
N TRP A 86 -3.30 13.06 -11.83
CA TRP A 86 -3.55 11.62 -11.98
C TRP A 86 -3.71 10.95 -10.62
N LEU A 87 -2.83 11.24 -9.68
CA LEU A 87 -2.86 10.66 -8.32
C LEU A 87 -4.15 11.04 -7.58
N ASN A 88 -4.61 12.29 -7.68
CA ASN A 88 -5.87 12.72 -7.06
C ASN A 88 -7.09 11.99 -7.66
N LYS A 89 -7.12 11.80 -8.99
CA LYS A 89 -8.16 10.99 -9.64
C LYS A 89 -8.11 9.54 -9.18
N LEU A 90 -6.92 8.97 -9.09
CA LEU A 90 -6.73 7.61 -8.58
C LEU A 90 -7.22 7.47 -7.13
N ARG A 91 -6.88 8.40 -6.25
CA ARG A 91 -7.32 8.39 -4.84
C ARG A 91 -8.85 8.39 -4.73
N ASN A 92 -9.54 9.24 -5.50
CA ASN A 92 -10.99 9.26 -5.53
C ASN A 92 -11.56 7.91 -6.00
N TYR A 93 -11.07 7.39 -7.11
CA TYR A 93 -11.51 6.09 -7.66
C TYR A 93 -11.30 4.93 -6.67
N LEU A 94 -10.13 4.86 -6.04
CA LEU A 94 -9.82 3.82 -5.06
C LEU A 94 -10.73 3.94 -3.82
N TRP A 95 -11.03 5.17 -3.42
CA TRP A 95 -11.89 5.42 -2.28
C TRP A 95 -13.34 5.05 -2.56
N GLU A 96 -13.86 5.37 -3.72
CA GLU A 96 -15.20 4.95 -4.18
C GLU A 96 -15.32 3.43 -4.20
N ASN A 97 -14.34 2.72 -4.78
CA ASN A 97 -14.31 1.26 -4.78
C ASN A 97 -14.30 0.68 -3.36
N ARG A 98 -13.51 1.28 -2.48
CA ARG A 98 -13.44 0.89 -1.08
C ARG A 98 -14.79 1.05 -0.38
N MET A 99 -15.41 2.20 -0.51
CA MET A 99 -16.72 2.49 0.09
C MET A 99 -17.79 1.52 -0.42
N TYR A 100 -17.80 1.24 -1.71
CA TYR A 100 -18.71 0.25 -2.29
C TYR A 100 -18.51 -1.13 -1.68
N ALA A 101 -17.26 -1.59 -1.59
CA ALA A 101 -16.95 -2.91 -1.01
C ALA A 101 -17.30 -2.98 0.49
N GLU A 102 -17.01 -1.94 1.27
CA GLU A 102 -17.36 -1.85 2.68
C GLU A 102 -18.88 -1.87 2.90
N ASP A 103 -19.64 -1.13 2.10
CA ASP A 103 -21.10 -1.11 2.16
C ASP A 103 -21.71 -2.47 1.75
N TYR A 104 -21.19 -3.07 0.68
CA TYR A 104 -21.65 -4.40 0.26
C TYR A 104 -21.40 -5.45 1.35
N ILE A 105 -20.23 -5.50 1.93
CA ILE A 105 -19.90 -6.41 3.01
C ILE A 105 -20.87 -6.19 4.17
N LYS A 106 -21.05 -4.96 4.62
CA LYS A 106 -21.92 -4.59 5.73
C LYS A 106 -23.38 -4.97 5.51
N THR A 107 -23.89 -4.83 4.28
CA THR A 107 -25.31 -4.99 3.98
C THR A 107 -25.69 -6.40 3.50
N LYS A 108 -24.74 -7.13 2.91
CA LYS A 108 -25.01 -8.41 2.24
C LYS A 108 -24.34 -9.62 2.87
N ILE A 109 -23.28 -9.43 3.69
CA ILE A 109 -22.53 -10.52 4.24
C ILE A 109 -22.52 -10.41 5.78
N PRO A 110 -23.52 -10.99 6.46
CA PRO A 110 -23.56 -10.98 7.92
C PRO A 110 -22.33 -11.69 8.50
N ASP A 111 -21.92 -11.28 9.67
CA ASP A 111 -20.78 -11.83 10.43
C ASP A 111 -19.39 -11.60 9.79
N VAL A 112 -19.33 -10.81 8.70
CA VAL A 112 -18.09 -10.36 8.09
C VAL A 112 -18.02 -8.84 8.18
N SER A 113 -16.85 -8.29 8.48
CA SER A 113 -16.68 -6.83 8.55
C SER A 113 -15.37 -6.36 7.93
N ALA A 114 -15.40 -5.21 7.27
CA ALA A 114 -14.19 -4.55 6.80
C ALA A 114 -13.59 -3.69 7.90
N VAL A 115 -12.29 -3.84 8.14
CA VAL A 115 -11.56 -3.00 9.09
C VAL A 115 -11.44 -1.59 8.53
N LYS A 116 -11.83 -0.60 9.31
CA LYS A 116 -11.75 0.81 8.93
C LYS A 116 -10.30 1.24 8.76
N ALA A 117 -10.02 1.95 7.68
CA ALA A 117 -8.73 2.54 7.41
C ALA A 117 -8.88 3.86 6.64
N GLU A 118 -7.91 4.75 6.77
CA GLU A 118 -7.87 6.05 6.08
C GLU A 118 -6.80 6.10 4.99
N ALA A 119 -6.14 4.99 4.71
CA ALA A 119 -5.10 4.87 3.70
C ALA A 119 -5.08 3.49 3.07
N THR A 120 -4.32 3.35 2.01
CA THR A 120 -4.13 2.17 1.18
C THR A 120 -5.35 1.77 0.34
N TYR A 121 -5.10 1.10 -0.78
CA TYR A 121 -6.13 0.47 -1.60
C TYR A 121 -6.48 -0.96 -1.14
N LEU A 122 -5.91 -1.42 -0.04
CA LEU A 122 -6.17 -2.77 0.48
C LEU A 122 -7.27 -2.73 1.54
N LEU A 123 -8.23 -3.65 1.45
CA LEU A 123 -9.16 -3.92 2.52
C LEU A 123 -8.67 -5.08 3.36
N TRP A 124 -8.80 -4.95 4.65
CA TRP A 124 -8.61 -5.99 5.63
C TRP A 124 -9.99 -6.43 6.13
N ILE A 125 -10.33 -7.68 5.94
CA ILE A 125 -11.69 -8.21 6.15
C ILE A 125 -11.64 -9.19 7.31
N ASP A 126 -12.42 -8.93 8.33
CA ASP A 126 -12.57 -9.79 9.51
C ASP A 126 -13.64 -10.85 9.25
N CYS A 127 -13.20 -12.12 9.18
CA CYS A 127 -14.05 -13.29 8.94
C CYS A 127 -14.09 -14.24 10.16
N ARG A 128 -13.60 -13.81 11.33
CA ARG A 128 -13.44 -14.67 12.51
C ARG A 128 -14.76 -15.23 13.04
N GLN A 129 -15.88 -14.57 12.77
CA GLN A 129 -17.19 -15.06 13.16
C GLN A 129 -17.75 -16.14 12.19
N VAL A 130 -17.22 -16.19 10.97
CA VAL A 130 -17.65 -17.15 9.94
C VAL A 130 -16.80 -18.41 9.96
N ILE A 131 -15.49 -18.26 10.08
CA ILE A 131 -14.53 -19.36 10.04
C ILE A 131 -13.25 -19.02 10.80
N GLY A 132 -12.73 -19.99 11.55
CA GLY A 132 -11.45 -19.81 12.26
C GLY A 132 -10.21 -20.03 11.41
N ASN A 133 -10.35 -20.60 10.20
CA ASN A 133 -9.23 -20.92 9.31
C ASN A 133 -9.32 -20.12 8.01
N SER A 134 -8.56 -19.02 7.94
CA SER A 134 -8.53 -18.12 6.76
C SER A 134 -7.99 -18.80 5.50
N SER A 135 -7.07 -19.77 5.64
CA SER A 135 -6.52 -20.52 4.50
C SER A 135 -7.58 -21.41 3.83
N GLU A 136 -8.47 -22.02 4.61
CA GLU A 136 -9.59 -22.81 4.08
C GLU A 136 -10.60 -21.92 3.36
N LEU A 137 -10.92 -20.76 3.95
CA LEU A 137 -11.83 -19.81 3.34
C LEU A 137 -11.29 -19.28 2.01
N CYS A 138 -10.00 -18.91 1.93
CA CYS A 138 -9.37 -18.49 0.67
C CYS A 138 -9.46 -19.56 -0.41
N ARG A 139 -9.17 -20.81 -0.06
CA ARG A 139 -9.25 -21.94 -1.02
C ARG A 139 -10.68 -22.18 -1.49
N PHE A 140 -11.64 -22.16 -0.56
CA PHE A 140 -13.05 -22.33 -0.87
C PHE A 140 -13.55 -21.23 -1.82
N LEU A 141 -13.34 -19.95 -1.47
CA LEU A 141 -13.76 -18.82 -2.32
C LEU A 141 -13.14 -18.90 -3.71
N ARG A 142 -11.85 -19.17 -3.80
CA ARG A 142 -11.17 -19.31 -5.09
C ARG A 142 -11.75 -20.43 -5.95
N LYS A 143 -12.03 -21.60 -5.34
CA LYS A 143 -12.58 -22.77 -6.04
C LYS A 143 -14.01 -22.55 -6.52
N GLU A 144 -14.86 -22.03 -5.65
CA GLU A 144 -16.31 -21.96 -5.92
C GLU A 144 -16.72 -20.69 -6.72
N THR A 145 -15.95 -19.60 -6.59
CA THR A 145 -16.33 -18.31 -7.20
C THR A 145 -15.27 -17.71 -8.12
N GLY A 146 -14.06 -18.24 -8.14
CA GLY A 146 -12.91 -17.64 -8.83
C GLY A 146 -12.32 -16.41 -8.12
N LEU A 147 -12.89 -15.99 -7.00
CA LEU A 147 -12.40 -14.82 -6.25
C LEU A 147 -11.05 -15.12 -5.58
N TYR A 148 -10.03 -14.34 -5.92
CA TYR A 148 -8.71 -14.44 -5.32
C TYR A 148 -8.53 -13.41 -4.21
N LEU A 149 -8.37 -13.88 -2.98
CA LEU A 149 -8.04 -13.09 -1.80
C LEU A 149 -6.74 -13.59 -1.18
N SER A 150 -5.97 -12.70 -0.55
CA SER A 150 -4.79 -13.12 0.20
C SER A 150 -5.20 -13.61 1.58
N ASP A 151 -4.59 -14.69 2.02
CA ASP A 151 -4.79 -15.26 3.34
C ASP A 151 -4.19 -14.36 4.41
N GLY A 152 -4.99 -14.01 5.41
CA GLY A 152 -4.52 -13.19 6.53
C GLY A 152 -3.41 -13.84 7.34
N LYS A 153 -3.36 -15.16 7.37
CA LYS A 153 -2.30 -15.93 8.05
C LYS A 153 -0.89 -15.63 7.55
N GLU A 154 -0.74 -15.16 6.29
CA GLU A 154 0.54 -14.69 5.75
C GLU A 154 1.07 -13.42 6.48
N TYR A 155 0.22 -12.76 7.25
CA TYR A 155 0.51 -11.56 8.01
C TYR A 155 0.43 -11.85 9.51
N ARG A 156 1.31 -11.24 10.29
CA ARG A 156 1.35 -11.43 11.74
C ARG A 156 -0.04 -11.27 12.38
N ASN A 157 -0.48 -12.25 13.16
CA ASN A 157 -1.78 -12.27 13.86
C ASN A 157 -3.00 -12.10 12.92
N GLY A 158 -2.87 -12.44 11.65
CA GLY A 158 -3.92 -12.27 10.65
C GLY A 158 -4.81 -13.50 10.45
N GLU A 159 -4.71 -14.53 11.29
CA GLU A 159 -5.61 -15.69 11.21
C GLU A 159 -7.07 -15.27 11.38
N GLY A 160 -7.94 -15.79 10.52
CA GLY A 160 -9.36 -15.41 10.45
C GLY A 160 -9.63 -14.11 9.68
N PHE A 161 -8.60 -13.48 9.10
CA PHE A 161 -8.75 -12.32 8.23
C PHE A 161 -8.42 -12.65 6.77
N LEU A 162 -8.97 -11.84 5.87
CA LEU A 162 -8.65 -11.87 4.44
C LEU A 162 -8.20 -10.48 3.98
N ARG A 163 -7.25 -10.44 3.05
CA ARG A 163 -6.86 -9.19 2.39
C ARG A 163 -7.39 -9.13 0.97
N MET A 164 -8.17 -8.10 0.69
CA MET A 164 -8.74 -7.83 -0.62
C MET A 164 -8.06 -6.63 -1.28
N ASN A 165 -7.84 -6.71 -2.59
CA ASN A 165 -7.40 -5.59 -3.41
C ASN A 165 -8.53 -5.14 -4.34
N PRO A 166 -9.31 -4.10 -4.01
CA PRO A 166 -10.44 -3.63 -4.80
C PRO A 166 -10.07 -2.63 -5.90
N VAL A 167 -8.85 -2.66 -6.43
CA VAL A 167 -8.39 -1.70 -7.45
C VAL A 167 -9.15 -1.84 -8.78
N SER A 168 -9.73 -3.00 -9.08
CA SER A 168 -10.46 -3.26 -10.31
C SER A 168 -11.81 -3.91 -10.04
N ILE A 169 -12.74 -3.21 -9.38
CA ILE A 169 -14.06 -3.78 -9.06
C ILE A 169 -15.07 -3.61 -10.20
N PHE A 170 -14.89 -2.66 -11.08
CA PHE A 170 -15.85 -2.40 -12.16
C PHE A 170 -15.45 -3.09 -13.46
N PHE A 171 -15.67 -4.39 -13.54
CA PHE A 171 -16.11 -5.00 -14.79
C PHE A 171 -17.61 -5.22 -14.65
N SER A 172 -18.39 -4.33 -15.28
CA SER A 172 -19.78 -4.64 -15.60
C SER A 172 -19.78 -5.90 -16.45
N ILE A 173 -20.34 -6.96 -15.90
CA ILE A 173 -20.80 -8.11 -16.70
C ILE A 173 -22.15 -7.74 -17.26
#